data_30f80e77e7d20f9f1dc5b1de9c2a78df
#
_entry.id   30f80e77e7d20f9f1dc5b1de9c2a78df
#
_cell.length_a   1.000
_cell.length_b   1.000
_cell.length_c   1.000
_cell.angle_alpha   90.00
_cell.angle_beta   90.00
_cell.angle_gamma   90.00
#
_symmetry.space_group_name_H-M   'P 1'
#
loop_
_entity.id
_entity.type
_entity.pdbx_description
1 polymer ?
#
loop_
_entity_poly.entity_id
_entity_poly.type
_entity_poly.pdbx_seq_one_letter_code
_entity_poly.pdbx_strand_id
1 'polypeptide(L)'
;DYINWAWESARVRGEKAALAWEIAEREQKILKELDYENGYSLYVGIPFCPSVCSYCSFSSGPLDRWKEKVDAYVDALCKELEFIAERSKNKKLNTIYIGGGTPTTLTAEQLERLMSWIDEKFSREYLLEYTVEAGRPDSITEEKLKVIKNHDITRISINPQSMQQKTLDVIGRKHTVEEIKEA
;
A
#
# COMPACT_ATOMS: atom_id res chain seq x y z
N ASP A 1 -15.45 28.59 13.31
CA ASP A 1 -14.00 28.55 13.06
C ASP A 1 -13.46 27.14 13.40
N TYR A 2 -12.94 26.43 12.39
CA TYR A 2 -12.44 25.06 12.53
C TYR A 2 -11.32 24.92 13.56
N ILE A 3 -10.41 25.89 13.63
CA ILE A 3 -9.26 25.84 14.54
C ILE A 3 -9.73 25.86 16.01
N ASN A 4 -10.72 26.69 16.33
CA ASN A 4 -11.31 26.72 17.66
C ASN A 4 -12.07 25.42 17.96
N TRP A 5 -12.85 24.92 17.02
CA TRP A 5 -13.54 23.66 17.15
C TRP A 5 -12.57 22.49 17.36
N ALA A 6 -11.48 22.39 16.57
CA ALA A 6 -10.47 21.36 16.71
C ALA A 6 -9.76 21.42 18.09
N TRP A 7 -9.52 22.62 18.61
CA TRP A 7 -8.98 22.80 19.94
C TRP A 7 -9.97 22.35 21.03
N GLU A 8 -11.22 22.79 20.92
CA GLU A 8 -12.25 22.48 21.92
C GLU A 8 -12.62 20.99 21.95
N SER A 9 -12.78 20.38 20.76
CA SER A 9 -13.22 18.99 20.61
C SER A 9 -12.10 17.96 20.76
N ALA A 10 -10.93 18.20 20.17
CA ALA A 10 -9.84 17.22 20.08
C ALA A 10 -8.52 17.69 20.70
N ARG A 11 -8.48 18.88 21.28
CA ARG A 11 -7.26 19.51 21.84
C ARG A 11 -6.11 19.62 20.83
N VAL A 12 -6.44 19.79 19.55
CA VAL A 12 -5.48 20.00 18.47
C VAL A 12 -5.23 21.48 18.28
N ARG A 13 -3.97 21.92 18.30
CA ARG A 13 -3.59 23.34 18.25
C ARG A 13 -2.78 23.70 17.01
N GLY A 14 -2.84 25.01 16.68
CA GLY A 14 -1.89 25.70 15.81
C GLY A 14 -1.67 25.02 14.47
N GLU A 15 -0.43 24.79 14.14
CA GLU A 15 0.00 24.23 12.85
C GLU A 15 -0.64 22.88 12.48
N LYS A 16 -0.87 22.02 13.47
CA LYS A 16 -1.53 20.70 13.23
C LYS A 16 -2.99 20.87 12.81
N ALA A 17 -3.72 21.80 13.42
CA ALA A 17 -5.10 22.09 13.04
C ALA A 17 -5.16 22.74 11.64
N ALA A 18 -4.26 23.67 11.34
CA ALA A 18 -4.15 24.27 10.02
C ALA A 18 -3.81 23.24 8.93
N LEU A 19 -2.84 22.35 9.19
CA LEU A 19 -2.48 21.27 8.28
C LEU A 19 -3.65 20.31 8.03
N ALA A 20 -4.38 19.90 9.08
CA ALA A 20 -5.52 19.03 8.94
C ALA A 20 -6.63 19.67 8.08
N TRP A 21 -6.86 20.97 8.24
CA TRP A 21 -7.79 21.71 7.40
C TRP A 21 -7.34 21.75 5.93
N GLU A 22 -6.08 22.09 5.67
CA GLU A 22 -5.51 22.12 4.33
C GLU A 22 -5.61 20.77 3.62
N ILE A 23 -5.32 19.67 4.35
CA ILE A 23 -5.47 18.31 3.82
C ILE A 23 -6.94 18.05 3.46
N ALA A 24 -7.88 18.34 4.34
CA ALA A 24 -9.30 18.11 4.10
C ALA A 24 -9.82 18.90 2.88
N GLU A 25 -9.37 20.15 2.68
CA GLU A 25 -9.71 20.94 1.49
C GLU A 25 -9.15 20.31 0.20
N ARG A 26 -7.93 19.78 0.24
CA ARG A 26 -7.29 19.09 -0.90
C ARG A 26 -8.03 17.79 -1.22
N GLU A 27 -8.33 17.00 -0.21
CA GLU A 27 -9.10 15.76 -0.37
C GLU A 27 -10.48 16.02 -0.97
N GLN A 28 -11.20 17.04 -0.50
CA GLN A 28 -12.49 17.40 -1.08
C GLN A 28 -12.41 17.79 -2.56
N LYS A 29 -11.34 18.48 -2.98
CA LYS A 29 -11.14 18.81 -4.39
C LYS A 29 -10.94 17.55 -5.24
N ILE A 30 -10.10 16.63 -4.78
CA ILE A 30 -9.84 15.35 -5.46
C ILE A 30 -11.13 14.51 -5.54
N LEU A 31 -11.86 14.38 -4.42
CA LEU A 31 -13.09 13.59 -4.37
C LEU A 31 -14.21 14.11 -5.28
N LYS A 32 -14.25 15.43 -5.53
CA LYS A 32 -15.23 16.01 -6.49
C LYS A 32 -14.98 15.60 -7.94
N GLU A 33 -13.75 15.22 -8.27
CA GLU A 33 -13.37 14.77 -9.62
C GLU A 33 -13.57 13.26 -9.81
N LEU A 34 -13.80 12.52 -8.71
CA LEU A 34 -14.01 11.08 -8.73
C LEU A 34 -15.49 10.74 -9.01
N ASP A 35 -15.71 9.85 -9.96
CA ASP A 35 -17.02 9.22 -10.15
C ASP A 35 -17.17 8.06 -9.14
N TYR A 36 -17.51 8.37 -7.90
CA TYR A 36 -17.66 7.37 -6.84
C TYR A 36 -19.01 6.64 -6.86
N GLU A 37 -19.98 7.06 -7.67
CA GLU A 37 -21.25 6.34 -7.87
C GLU A 37 -21.05 5.11 -8.77
N ASN A 38 -20.26 5.26 -9.84
CA ASN A 38 -19.96 4.20 -10.80
C ASN A 38 -18.54 3.67 -10.68
N GLY A 39 -17.71 4.33 -9.88
CA GLY A 39 -16.31 3.97 -9.64
C GLY A 39 -16.11 3.05 -8.45
N TYR A 40 -14.95 2.41 -8.41
CA TYR A 40 -14.49 1.64 -7.25
C TYR A 40 -12.97 1.68 -7.14
N SER A 41 -12.48 1.35 -5.95
CA SER A 41 -11.06 1.15 -5.66
C SER A 41 -10.81 -0.33 -5.39
N LEU A 42 -9.72 -0.86 -5.95
CA LEU A 42 -9.29 -2.23 -5.73
C LEU A 42 -8.17 -2.26 -4.68
N TYR A 43 -8.40 -2.91 -3.56
CA TYR A 43 -7.38 -3.19 -2.57
C TYR A 43 -6.92 -4.64 -2.68
N VAL A 44 -5.62 -4.85 -2.87
CA VAL A 44 -4.99 -6.16 -3.00
C VAL A 44 -4.10 -6.38 -1.78
N GLY A 45 -4.51 -7.28 -0.89
CA GLY A 45 -3.81 -7.53 0.38
C GLY A 45 -2.74 -8.60 0.26
N ILE A 46 -1.51 -8.31 0.70
CA ILE A 46 -0.42 -9.29 0.86
C ILE A 46 -0.15 -9.47 2.35
N PRO A 47 -0.58 -10.59 2.97
CA PRO A 47 -0.55 -10.75 4.42
C PRO A 47 0.81 -11.21 4.97
N PHE A 48 1.89 -11.03 4.23
CA PHE A 48 3.21 -11.49 4.64
C PHE A 48 4.11 -10.30 4.99
N CYS A 49 4.95 -10.49 6.03
CA CYS A 49 5.98 -9.54 6.44
C CYS A 49 7.31 -10.25 6.64
N PRO A 50 8.47 -9.61 6.44
CA PRO A 50 9.77 -10.19 6.77
C PRO A 50 9.88 -10.52 8.27
N SER A 51 9.29 -9.68 9.12
CA SER A 51 9.16 -9.88 10.57
C SER A 51 7.96 -9.10 11.11
N VAL A 52 7.44 -9.49 12.26
CA VAL A 52 6.34 -8.77 12.93
C VAL A 52 6.91 -7.61 13.74
N CYS A 53 6.37 -6.41 13.53
CA CYS A 53 6.73 -5.22 14.31
C CYS A 53 5.93 -5.20 15.61
N SER A 54 6.53 -4.74 16.71
CA SER A 54 5.93 -4.78 18.06
C SER A 54 4.62 -3.98 18.20
N TYR A 55 4.41 -2.99 17.34
CA TYR A 55 3.24 -2.11 17.35
C TYR A 55 2.15 -2.50 16.34
N CYS A 56 2.42 -3.49 15.48
CA CYS A 56 1.55 -3.78 14.36
C CYS A 56 0.31 -4.59 14.78
N SER A 57 -0.86 -4.09 14.43
CA SER A 57 -2.15 -4.75 14.65
C SER A 57 -2.70 -5.45 13.40
N PHE A 58 -2.00 -5.41 12.27
CA PHE A 58 -2.42 -6.08 11.06
C PHE A 58 -2.31 -7.60 11.20
N SER A 59 -3.23 -8.32 10.56
CA SER A 59 -3.20 -9.77 10.43
C SER A 59 -2.10 -10.20 9.46
N SER A 60 -0.83 -9.93 9.81
CA SER A 60 0.32 -10.27 8.99
C SER A 60 1.06 -11.48 9.55
N GLY A 61 1.41 -12.40 8.66
CA GLY A 61 2.21 -13.59 8.98
C GLY A 61 3.70 -13.36 8.70
N PRO A 62 4.59 -13.75 9.63
CA PRO A 62 6.03 -13.70 9.36
C PRO A 62 6.37 -14.69 8.23
N LEU A 63 7.14 -14.21 7.24
CA LEU A 63 7.44 -14.95 6.02
C LEU A 63 8.15 -16.29 6.28
N ASP A 64 8.98 -16.38 7.31
CA ASP A 64 9.68 -17.60 7.71
C ASP A 64 8.73 -18.78 7.99
N ARG A 65 7.54 -18.50 8.52
CA ARG A 65 6.50 -19.50 8.81
C ARG A 65 5.60 -19.82 7.63
N TRP A 66 5.47 -18.89 6.69
CA TRP A 66 4.47 -18.96 5.62
C TRP A 66 5.08 -19.09 4.22
N LYS A 67 6.41 -19.14 4.10
CA LYS A 67 7.11 -19.15 2.81
C LYS A 67 6.57 -20.17 1.82
N GLU A 68 6.30 -21.41 2.28
CA GLU A 68 5.79 -22.49 1.44
C GLU A 68 4.32 -22.30 0.99
N LYS A 69 3.62 -21.33 1.58
CA LYS A 69 2.21 -21.04 1.27
C LYS A 69 2.03 -19.81 0.37
N VAL A 70 3.09 -19.04 0.14
CA VAL A 70 3.01 -17.78 -0.61
C VAL A 70 2.50 -18.01 -2.03
N ASP A 71 3.02 -19.02 -2.76
CA ASP A 71 2.58 -19.31 -4.12
C ASP A 71 1.10 -19.70 -4.18
N ALA A 72 0.68 -20.58 -3.28
CA ALA A 72 -0.72 -20.98 -3.19
C ALA A 72 -1.64 -19.80 -2.83
N TYR A 73 -1.14 -18.86 -2.01
CA TYR A 73 -1.85 -17.62 -1.70
C TYR A 73 -2.00 -16.73 -2.93
N VAL A 74 -0.92 -16.51 -3.67
CA VAL A 74 -0.95 -15.70 -4.90
C VAL A 74 -1.89 -16.32 -5.94
N ASP A 75 -1.90 -17.63 -6.08
CA ASP A 75 -2.83 -18.35 -6.98
C ASP A 75 -4.29 -18.17 -6.56
N ALA A 76 -4.58 -18.22 -5.26
CA ALA A 76 -5.92 -17.97 -4.73
C ALA A 76 -6.34 -16.51 -4.94
N LEU A 77 -5.42 -15.56 -4.70
CA LEU A 77 -5.64 -14.14 -4.91
C LEU A 77 -5.93 -13.82 -6.39
N CYS A 78 -5.20 -14.43 -7.32
CA CYS A 78 -5.47 -14.28 -8.76
C CYS A 78 -6.88 -14.75 -9.13
N LYS A 79 -7.37 -15.86 -8.56
CA LYS A 79 -8.75 -16.34 -8.77
C LYS A 79 -9.79 -15.38 -8.19
N GLU A 80 -9.53 -14.81 -7.02
CA GLU A 80 -10.40 -13.82 -6.41
C GLU A 80 -10.46 -12.53 -7.26
N LEU A 81 -9.31 -12.08 -7.77
CA LEU A 81 -9.22 -10.93 -8.68
C LEU A 81 -10.00 -11.17 -9.97
N GLU A 82 -9.92 -12.35 -10.56
CA GLU A 82 -10.72 -12.71 -11.75
C GLU A 82 -12.21 -12.66 -11.46
N PHE A 83 -12.66 -13.19 -10.33
CA PHE A 83 -14.05 -13.12 -9.90
C PHE A 83 -14.53 -11.67 -9.73
N ILE A 84 -13.69 -10.79 -9.14
CA ILE A 84 -13.98 -9.37 -8.98
C ILE A 84 -14.06 -8.69 -10.35
N ALA A 85 -13.09 -8.93 -11.23
CA ALA A 85 -13.04 -8.35 -12.55
C ALA A 85 -14.30 -8.67 -13.38
N GLU A 86 -14.77 -9.93 -13.34
CA GLU A 86 -16.00 -10.34 -14.03
C GLU A 86 -17.24 -9.60 -13.53
N ARG A 87 -17.32 -9.33 -12.23
CA ARG A 87 -18.48 -8.64 -11.60
C ARG A 87 -18.42 -7.13 -11.69
N SER A 88 -17.26 -6.57 -11.95
CA SER A 88 -17.06 -5.11 -12.03
C SER A 88 -16.93 -4.57 -13.45
N LYS A 89 -17.24 -5.36 -14.49
CA LYS A 89 -17.11 -4.97 -15.91
C LYS A 89 -17.81 -3.66 -16.29
N ASN A 90 -18.89 -3.32 -15.60
CA ASN A 90 -19.67 -2.10 -15.82
C ASN A 90 -19.31 -0.98 -14.83
N LYS A 91 -18.24 -1.11 -14.08
CA LYS A 91 -17.75 -0.14 -13.11
C LYS A 91 -16.42 0.46 -13.54
N LYS A 92 -16.14 1.68 -13.12
CA LYS A 92 -14.88 2.38 -13.39
C LYS A 92 -13.87 2.07 -12.28
N LEU A 93 -12.76 1.42 -12.60
CA LEU A 93 -11.67 1.22 -11.67
C LEU A 93 -10.88 2.52 -11.54
N ASN A 94 -10.99 3.20 -10.38
CA ASN A 94 -10.35 4.48 -10.15
C ASN A 94 -8.97 4.35 -9.52
N THR A 95 -8.79 3.41 -8.59
CA THR A 95 -7.50 3.20 -7.94
C THR A 95 -7.21 1.73 -7.70
N ILE A 96 -5.93 1.37 -7.74
CA ILE A 96 -5.42 0.08 -7.29
C ILE A 96 -4.42 0.33 -6.17
N TYR A 97 -4.55 -0.41 -5.08
CA TYR A 97 -3.65 -0.34 -3.94
C TYR A 97 -3.22 -1.74 -3.52
N ILE A 98 -1.94 -2.06 -3.74
CA ILE A 98 -1.35 -3.31 -3.24
C ILE A 98 -0.67 -3.00 -1.92
N GLY A 99 -1.22 -3.55 -0.84
CA GLY A 99 -0.78 -3.26 0.53
C GLY A 99 -0.92 -4.46 1.46
N GLY A 100 -1.11 -4.19 2.75
CA GLY A 100 -1.34 -5.19 3.78
C GLY A 100 -0.17 -5.35 4.75
N GLY A 101 0.46 -6.51 4.78
CA GLY A 101 1.69 -6.74 5.54
C GLY A 101 2.87 -6.02 4.87
N THR A 102 3.41 -6.61 3.82
CA THR A 102 4.48 -6.01 3.02
C THR A 102 4.49 -6.64 1.63
N PRO A 103 3.94 -6.01 0.60
CA PRO A 103 3.91 -6.55 -0.76
C PRO A 103 5.27 -6.96 -1.31
N THR A 104 6.31 -6.22 -0.99
CA THR A 104 7.69 -6.53 -1.40
C THR A 104 8.32 -7.74 -0.68
N THR A 105 7.58 -8.46 0.17
CA THR A 105 7.97 -9.81 0.62
C THR A 105 7.82 -10.86 -0.49
N LEU A 106 6.97 -10.61 -1.47
CA LEU A 106 6.88 -11.44 -2.66
C LEU A 106 8.21 -11.41 -3.42
N THR A 107 8.54 -12.50 -4.10
CA THR A 107 9.67 -12.50 -5.05
C THR A 107 9.34 -11.67 -6.29
N ALA A 108 10.34 -11.34 -7.09
CA ALA A 108 10.12 -10.62 -8.35
C ALA A 108 9.17 -11.38 -9.28
N GLU A 109 9.30 -12.72 -9.37
CA GLU A 109 8.42 -13.57 -10.17
C GLU A 109 6.98 -13.59 -9.64
N GLN A 110 6.81 -13.61 -8.31
CA GLN A 110 5.48 -13.58 -7.69
C GLN A 110 4.80 -12.22 -7.89
N LEU A 111 5.55 -11.12 -7.79
CA LEU A 111 5.08 -9.78 -8.10
C LEU A 111 4.70 -9.65 -9.58
N GLU A 112 5.56 -10.08 -10.48
CA GLU A 112 5.32 -10.08 -11.93
C GLU A 112 4.04 -10.85 -12.27
N ARG A 113 3.87 -12.06 -11.71
CA ARG A 113 2.68 -12.89 -11.93
C ARG A 113 1.39 -12.18 -11.46
N LEU A 114 1.41 -11.62 -10.25
CA LEU A 114 0.26 -10.91 -9.69
C LEU A 114 -0.09 -9.67 -10.49
N MET A 115 0.91 -8.86 -10.83
CA MET A 115 0.70 -7.60 -11.53
C MET A 115 0.29 -7.82 -12.98
N SER A 116 0.87 -8.80 -13.67
CA SER A 116 0.44 -9.21 -15.02
C SER A 116 -1.02 -9.71 -15.02
N TRP A 117 -1.43 -10.42 -13.96
CA TRP A 117 -2.83 -10.85 -13.83
C TRP A 117 -3.78 -9.67 -13.65
N ILE A 118 -3.39 -8.68 -12.86
CA ILE A 118 -4.17 -7.45 -12.70
C ILE A 118 -4.28 -6.71 -14.03
N ASP A 119 -3.18 -6.57 -14.76
CA ASP A 119 -3.14 -5.88 -16.06
C ASP A 119 -3.99 -6.55 -17.13
N GLU A 120 -4.05 -7.88 -17.10
CA GLU A 120 -4.88 -8.66 -18.03
C GLU A 120 -6.38 -8.53 -17.72
N LYS A 121 -6.75 -8.49 -16.45
CA LYS A 121 -8.15 -8.59 -16.01
C LYS A 121 -8.84 -7.24 -15.82
N PHE A 122 -8.10 -6.17 -15.56
CA PHE A 122 -8.67 -4.86 -15.23
C PHE A 122 -8.27 -3.79 -16.24
N SER A 123 -9.27 -3.06 -16.76
CA SER A 123 -9.03 -1.90 -17.62
C SER A 123 -8.44 -0.74 -16.82
N ARG A 124 -7.43 -0.09 -17.36
CA ARG A 124 -6.81 1.11 -16.79
C ARG A 124 -7.39 2.43 -17.33
N GLU A 125 -8.45 2.38 -18.13
CA GLU A 125 -9.05 3.55 -18.80
C GLU A 125 -9.39 4.69 -17.83
N TYR A 126 -9.88 4.34 -16.63
CA TYR A 126 -10.27 5.29 -15.58
C TYR A 126 -9.36 5.28 -14.37
N LEU A 127 -8.20 4.64 -14.49
CA LEU A 127 -7.26 4.48 -13.38
C LEU A 127 -6.50 5.80 -13.12
N LEU A 128 -6.66 6.33 -11.92
CA LEU A 128 -6.03 7.58 -11.48
C LEU A 128 -4.76 7.33 -10.66
N GLU A 129 -4.74 6.27 -9.87
CA GLU A 129 -3.60 5.91 -9.04
C GLU A 129 -3.44 4.39 -8.97
N TYR A 130 -2.20 3.92 -9.12
CA TYR A 130 -1.79 2.55 -8.83
C TYR A 130 -0.64 2.60 -7.84
N THR A 131 -0.92 2.24 -6.59
CA THR A 131 0.06 2.29 -5.50
C THR A 131 0.51 0.89 -5.11
N VAL A 132 1.81 0.74 -4.85
CA VAL A 132 2.41 -0.45 -4.23
C VAL A 132 3.13 -0.05 -2.95
N GLU A 133 2.79 -0.70 -1.83
CA GLU A 133 3.56 -0.56 -0.60
C GLU A 133 4.87 -1.34 -0.67
N ALA A 134 5.97 -0.63 -0.52
CA ALA A 134 7.30 -1.16 -0.25
C ALA A 134 7.72 -0.78 1.19
N GLY A 135 6.83 -1.03 2.14
CA GLY A 135 6.89 -0.52 3.50
C GLY A 135 8.08 -0.97 4.34
N ARG A 136 8.90 -1.86 3.80
CA ARG A 136 10.08 -2.44 4.46
C ARG A 136 11.30 -2.28 3.55
N PRO A 137 12.24 -1.36 3.84
CA PRO A 137 13.48 -1.20 3.08
C PRO A 137 14.25 -2.52 2.89
N ASP A 138 14.31 -3.35 3.92
CA ASP A 138 14.95 -4.68 3.92
C ASP A 138 14.25 -5.73 3.01
N SER A 139 13.14 -5.41 2.39
CA SER A 139 12.43 -6.26 1.43
C SER A 139 12.50 -5.76 -0.01
N ILE A 140 13.09 -4.58 -0.24
CA ILE A 140 13.21 -3.95 -1.54
C ILE A 140 14.46 -4.50 -2.24
N THR A 141 14.33 -4.84 -3.53
CA THR A 141 15.46 -5.18 -4.40
C THR A 141 15.29 -4.50 -5.75
N GLU A 142 16.40 -4.26 -6.45
CA GLU A 142 16.37 -3.67 -7.79
C GLU A 142 15.49 -4.46 -8.78
N GLU A 143 15.51 -5.79 -8.68
CA GLU A 143 14.69 -6.67 -9.53
C GLU A 143 13.19 -6.44 -9.28
N LYS A 144 12.77 -6.33 -8.01
CA LYS A 144 11.37 -6.04 -7.65
C LYS A 144 10.96 -4.64 -8.10
N LEU A 145 11.84 -3.65 -7.95
CA LEU A 145 11.58 -2.29 -8.43
C LEU A 145 11.43 -2.23 -9.96
N LYS A 146 12.22 -3.02 -10.70
CA LYS A 146 12.06 -3.14 -12.14
C LYS A 146 10.71 -3.73 -12.53
N VAL A 147 10.27 -4.79 -11.84
CA VAL A 147 8.93 -5.36 -12.03
C VAL A 147 7.87 -4.30 -11.78
N ILE A 148 7.88 -3.67 -10.60
CA ILE A 148 6.93 -2.62 -10.23
C ILE A 148 6.87 -1.51 -11.30
N LYS A 149 8.04 -1.06 -11.77
CA LYS A 149 8.13 -0.02 -12.80
C LYS A 149 7.54 -0.45 -14.14
N ASN A 150 7.75 -1.70 -14.55
CA ASN A 150 7.27 -2.22 -15.83
C ASN A 150 5.73 -2.30 -15.90
N HIS A 151 5.04 -2.28 -14.77
CA HIS A 151 3.59 -2.28 -14.68
C HIS A 151 2.98 -0.88 -14.53
N ASP A 152 3.71 0.19 -14.88
CA ASP A 152 3.24 1.58 -14.86
C ASP A 152 2.64 2.00 -13.51
N ILE A 153 3.26 1.56 -12.42
CA ILE A 153 2.88 1.97 -11.07
C ILE A 153 3.09 3.47 -10.92
N THR A 154 2.05 4.17 -10.48
CA THR A 154 2.10 5.64 -10.33
C THR A 154 2.71 6.07 -9.01
N ARG A 155 2.70 5.19 -8.00
CA ARG A 155 3.20 5.50 -6.67
C ARG A 155 3.74 4.27 -5.94
N ILE A 156 4.88 4.43 -5.29
CA ILE A 156 5.45 3.48 -4.33
C ILE A 156 5.53 4.14 -2.96
N SER A 157 5.23 3.38 -1.90
CA SER A 157 5.31 3.87 -0.52
C SER A 157 6.41 3.15 0.25
N ILE A 158 7.42 3.89 0.71
CA ILE A 158 8.50 3.39 1.57
C ILE A 158 8.30 3.96 2.97
N ASN A 159 8.24 3.09 3.99
CA ASN A 159 7.91 3.50 5.35
C ASN A 159 9.13 3.34 6.28
N PRO A 160 9.87 4.42 6.56
CA PRO A 160 11.04 4.36 7.44
C PRO A 160 10.66 4.05 8.91
N GLN A 161 9.47 4.44 9.34
CA GLN A 161 8.94 4.44 10.70
C GLN A 161 9.71 5.37 11.65
N SER A 162 11.03 5.41 11.58
CA SER A 162 11.91 6.31 12.33
C SER A 162 13.26 6.45 11.63
N MET A 163 13.88 7.60 11.78
CA MET A 163 15.26 7.86 11.39
C MET A 163 16.22 7.73 12.61
N GLN A 164 15.79 7.04 13.65
CA GLN A 164 16.61 6.75 14.85
C GLN A 164 16.78 5.25 14.99
N GLN A 165 18.01 4.74 14.86
CA GLN A 165 18.31 3.31 14.92
C GLN A 165 17.79 2.66 16.21
N LYS A 166 18.02 3.29 17.36
CA LYS A 166 17.52 2.81 18.65
C LYS A 166 16.01 2.58 18.65
N THR A 167 15.24 3.44 17.96
CA THR A 167 13.78 3.29 17.85
C THR A 167 13.44 2.11 16.95
N LEU A 168 14.13 1.96 15.81
CA LEU A 168 13.94 0.83 14.90
C LEU A 168 14.17 -0.51 15.60
N ASP A 169 15.24 -0.61 16.40
CA ASP A 169 15.58 -1.81 17.16
C ASP A 169 14.48 -2.16 18.18
N VAL A 170 13.98 -1.17 18.91
CA VAL A 170 12.91 -1.35 19.91
C VAL A 170 11.60 -1.81 19.29
N ILE A 171 11.25 -1.29 18.13
CA ILE A 171 9.98 -1.64 17.44
C ILE A 171 10.09 -2.91 16.58
N GLY A 172 11.24 -3.56 16.55
CA GLY A 172 11.46 -4.81 15.81
C GLY A 172 11.67 -4.63 14.31
N ARG A 173 12.12 -3.44 13.87
CA ARG A 173 12.55 -3.20 12.50
C ARG A 173 14.02 -3.59 12.34
N LYS A 174 14.30 -4.52 11.43
CA LYS A 174 15.66 -5.06 11.24
C LYS A 174 16.54 -4.23 10.32
N HIS A 175 15.96 -3.30 9.56
CA HIS A 175 16.71 -2.43 8.66
C HIS A 175 17.39 -1.27 9.40
N THR A 176 18.44 -0.75 8.81
CA THR A 176 19.19 0.40 9.31
C THR A 176 18.67 1.72 8.74
N VAL A 177 19.09 2.83 9.35
CA VAL A 177 18.80 4.17 8.83
C VAL A 177 19.46 4.39 7.46
N GLU A 178 20.63 3.78 7.24
CA GLU A 178 21.36 3.81 5.96
C GLU A 178 20.54 3.10 4.86
N GLU A 179 20.04 1.90 5.12
CA GLU A 179 19.20 1.14 4.17
C GLU A 179 17.90 1.89 3.81
N ILE A 180 17.36 2.70 4.72
CA ILE A 180 16.20 3.58 4.41
C ILE A 180 16.56 4.63 3.35
N LYS A 181 17.79 5.16 3.39
CA LYS A 181 18.25 6.19 2.46
C LYS A 181 18.62 5.63 1.09
N GLU A 182 19.01 4.36 1.06
CA GLU A 182 19.40 3.64 -0.16
C GLU A 182 18.17 3.12 -0.94
N ALA A 183 17.08 2.82 -0.23
CA ALA A 183 15.83 2.32 -0.80
C ALA A 183 15.00 3.43 -1.48
#